data_4c275db706fe3f7240b40bb0b4ad13d0
#
_entry.id   4c275db706fe3f7240b40bb0b4ad13d0
#
_cell.length_a   1.000
_cell.length_b   1.000
_cell.length_c   1.000
_cell.angle_alpha   90.00
_cell.angle_beta   90.00
_cell.angle_gamma   90.00
#
_symmetry.space_group_name_H-M   'P 1'
#
loop_
_entity.id
_entity.type
_entity.pdbx_description
1 polymer ?
#
loop_
_entity_poly.entity_id
_entity_poly.type
_entity_poly.pdbx_seq_one_letter_code
_entity_poly.pdbx_strand_id
1 'polypeptide(L)'
;MKTTNTNKHNSDRQPFFMALALFLCCAIIVCITGQQNDGYASSQNNTQVNSVKAAATATSGSAVSSGSAVSSKELRGVWVSFLSYSNKGYTKKSFTNYITKVFKKCKSNGYNTVFVHARMFSDAMYPSKYFPWSVYASGTAGKNPGFDPLKIMVDKAHGMGLSVHAWLNPYRISSSTTNINTLPKSSYAYKWAKSSSKAKRRNVLKYNGGLYYNPAKPDVRNLINNGVKEIVKNYNVDGIHFDDYFYPNLGTAYKKNFDRPEYNYYVKARKKSGKKYYGIVNWRRQNVDLLIKKVYKTVKTTRKKAVFGVSPAGNLDNLYLNNSYYCDVKKWMSSTGYIDYICPQIYWTFTHTVCPYKATCKRWANLKRNKNVKLYIGLAGYRAGLSKAQAKAVYDIGWSKSNTILKREVLYGRSTKKVSGYVLFSYADLNRKAAAKEIANLKKVFK
;
A
#
# COMPACT_ATOMS: atom_id res chain seq x y z
N MET A 1 8.60 -42.65 44.40
CA MET A 1 8.92 -43.08 43.02
C MET A 1 8.50 -41.97 42.07
N LYS A 2 9.45 -41.38 41.49
CA LYS A 2 9.68 -40.58 40.31
C LYS A 2 8.78 -40.94 39.13
N THR A 3 8.19 -39.93 38.48
CA THR A 3 8.48 -39.72 37.07
C THR A 3 8.09 -38.29 36.66
N THR A 4 9.10 -37.57 36.34
CA THR A 4 9.11 -36.32 35.57
C THR A 4 8.59 -36.55 34.15
N ASN A 5 7.78 -35.63 33.59
CA ASN A 5 7.76 -35.51 32.17
C ASN A 5 7.67 -34.02 31.74
N THR A 6 8.74 -33.61 31.14
CA THR A 6 8.98 -32.34 30.45
C THR A 6 8.28 -32.33 29.12
N ASN A 7 7.44 -31.30 28.87
CA ASN A 7 7.11 -30.87 27.52
C ASN A 7 6.99 -29.33 27.50
N LYS A 8 8.14 -28.69 27.37
CA LYS A 8 8.28 -27.32 26.89
C LYS A 8 8.81 -27.41 25.46
N HIS A 9 8.06 -26.86 24.54
CA HIS A 9 8.41 -26.30 23.24
C HIS A 9 7.32 -26.59 22.21
N ASN A 10 6.45 -25.60 21.98
CA ASN A 10 5.86 -25.30 20.67
C ASN A 10 4.70 -24.30 20.79
N SER A 11 4.94 -23.08 21.29
CA SER A 11 3.90 -22.05 21.29
C SER A 11 4.24 -20.76 20.49
N ASP A 12 5.46 -20.63 19.94
CA ASP A 12 5.92 -19.36 19.37
C ASP A 12 5.80 -19.21 17.83
N ARG A 13 5.16 -20.17 17.15
CA ARG A 13 5.02 -20.13 15.67
C ARG A 13 3.64 -19.70 15.13
N GLN A 14 2.64 -19.59 15.97
CA GLN A 14 1.26 -19.34 15.51
C GLN A 14 0.93 -17.89 15.09
N PRO A 15 1.43 -16.79 15.70
CA PRO A 15 1.00 -15.45 15.31
C PRO A 15 1.53 -14.98 13.95
N PHE A 16 2.66 -15.53 13.47
CA PHE A 16 3.24 -15.11 12.18
C PHE A 16 2.45 -15.63 10.98
N PHE A 17 1.92 -16.85 11.07
CA PHE A 17 1.09 -17.42 9.99
C PHE A 17 -0.31 -16.80 9.90
N MET A 18 -0.92 -16.40 11.04
CA MET A 18 -2.23 -15.74 11.03
C MET A 18 -2.17 -14.32 10.46
N ALA A 19 -1.12 -13.55 10.73
CA ALA A 19 -0.95 -12.21 10.15
C ALA A 19 -0.69 -12.29 8.63
N LEU A 20 0.08 -13.28 8.17
CA LEU A 20 0.32 -13.51 6.74
C LEU A 20 -0.94 -14.03 6.03
N ALA A 21 -1.76 -14.86 6.68
CA ALA A 21 -3.03 -15.35 6.15
C ALA A 21 -4.07 -14.22 6.02
N LEU A 22 -4.13 -13.26 6.96
CA LEU A 22 -5.01 -12.09 6.88
C LEU A 22 -4.61 -11.13 5.74
N PHE A 23 -3.31 -10.96 5.46
CA PHE A 23 -2.84 -10.18 4.32
C PHE A 23 -3.06 -10.90 2.98
N LEU A 24 -2.90 -12.23 2.94
CA LEU A 24 -3.26 -13.06 1.80
C LEU A 24 -4.78 -13.06 1.53
N CYS A 25 -5.63 -13.12 2.56
CA CYS A 25 -7.08 -13.04 2.42
C CYS A 25 -7.54 -11.70 1.80
N CYS A 26 -6.96 -10.56 2.15
CA CYS A 26 -7.35 -9.29 1.54
C CYS A 26 -6.97 -9.22 0.05
N ALA A 27 -5.83 -9.79 -0.37
CA ALA A 27 -5.45 -9.89 -1.78
C ALA A 27 -6.27 -10.95 -2.55
N ILE A 28 -6.70 -12.05 -1.88
CA ILE A 28 -7.49 -13.14 -2.45
C ILE A 28 -8.97 -12.76 -2.59
N ILE A 29 -9.56 -12.08 -1.60
CA ILE A 29 -10.97 -11.65 -1.64
C ILE A 29 -11.23 -10.69 -2.81
N VAL A 30 -10.27 -9.85 -3.17
CA VAL A 30 -10.38 -8.96 -4.34
C VAL A 30 -10.37 -9.74 -5.67
N CYS A 31 -9.72 -10.91 -5.73
CA CYS A 31 -9.76 -11.75 -6.94
C CYS A 31 -11.05 -12.58 -7.04
N ILE A 32 -11.64 -13.02 -5.92
CA ILE A 32 -12.83 -13.89 -5.93
C ILE A 32 -14.12 -13.10 -6.18
N THR A 33 -14.23 -11.86 -5.71
CA THR A 33 -15.42 -11.03 -5.92
C THR A 33 -15.57 -10.47 -7.34
N GLY A 34 -14.54 -10.58 -8.18
CA GLY A 34 -14.59 -10.23 -9.60
C GLY A 34 -15.20 -11.33 -10.50
N GLN A 35 -15.45 -12.53 -9.97
CA GLN A 35 -15.96 -13.66 -10.77
C GLN A 35 -17.43 -14.04 -10.53
N GLN A 36 -18.16 -13.34 -9.68
CA GLN A 36 -19.59 -13.59 -9.51
C GLN A 36 -20.42 -12.36 -9.84
N ASN A 37 -20.63 -12.10 -11.11
CA ASN A 37 -21.80 -11.40 -11.68
C ASN A 37 -21.64 -11.27 -13.20
N ASP A 38 -21.67 -12.39 -13.91
CA ASP A 38 -22.00 -12.40 -15.35
C ASP A 38 -23.37 -13.08 -15.51
N GLY A 39 -24.39 -12.28 -15.44
CA GLY A 39 -25.74 -12.64 -15.79
C GLY A 39 -26.47 -11.43 -16.36
N TYR A 40 -26.14 -11.03 -17.58
CA TYR A 40 -27.08 -10.35 -18.48
C TYR A 40 -26.76 -10.69 -19.95
N ALA A 41 -27.82 -11.05 -20.63
CA ALA A 41 -27.89 -11.62 -21.94
C ALA A 41 -27.17 -10.82 -23.03
N SER A 42 -26.47 -11.56 -23.90
CA SER A 42 -25.97 -11.12 -25.18
C SER A 42 -27.07 -11.16 -26.22
N SER A 43 -27.32 -10.08 -26.91
CA SER A 43 -27.94 -10.13 -28.25
C SER A 43 -26.81 -10.26 -29.28
N GLN A 44 -27.00 -11.24 -30.14
CA GLN A 44 -26.08 -11.60 -31.22
C GLN A 44 -25.99 -10.49 -32.28
N ASN A 45 -24.78 -10.25 -32.78
CA ASN A 45 -24.57 -9.96 -34.20
C ASN A 45 -23.28 -10.61 -34.67
N ASN A 46 -23.45 -11.61 -35.55
CA ASN A 46 -22.42 -12.25 -36.33
C ASN A 46 -21.79 -11.26 -37.32
N THR A 47 -20.44 -11.19 -37.30
CA THR A 47 -19.72 -10.83 -38.54
C THR A 47 -18.47 -11.72 -38.63
N GLN A 48 -18.48 -12.58 -39.65
CA GLN A 48 -17.34 -13.40 -40.07
C GLN A 48 -16.17 -12.51 -40.47
N VAL A 49 -14.97 -12.83 -39.99
CA VAL A 49 -13.74 -12.39 -40.61
C VAL A 49 -12.80 -13.57 -40.85
N ASN A 50 -12.46 -13.69 -42.11
CA ASN A 50 -11.69 -14.73 -42.74
C ASN A 50 -10.28 -14.94 -42.15
N SER A 51 -9.91 -16.22 -42.06
CA SER A 51 -8.55 -16.69 -41.78
C SER A 51 -7.59 -16.32 -42.90
N VAL A 52 -6.52 -15.64 -42.57
CA VAL A 52 -5.33 -15.57 -43.42
C VAL A 52 -4.20 -16.31 -42.70
N LYS A 53 -3.82 -17.46 -43.23
CA LYS A 53 -2.57 -18.15 -42.89
C LYS A 53 -1.39 -17.32 -43.39
N ALA A 54 -0.51 -16.92 -42.49
CA ALA A 54 0.81 -16.42 -42.84
C ALA A 54 1.87 -17.39 -42.31
N ALA A 55 2.74 -17.79 -43.23
CA ALA A 55 3.80 -18.77 -43.05
C ALA A 55 4.85 -18.28 -42.06
N ALA A 56 5.37 -19.21 -41.26
CA ALA A 56 6.50 -19.01 -40.39
C ALA A 56 7.79 -19.06 -41.22
N THR A 57 8.52 -17.96 -41.26
CA THR A 57 9.93 -17.96 -41.66
C THR A 57 10.75 -17.84 -40.37
N ALA A 58 11.50 -18.89 -40.09
CA ALA A 58 12.49 -18.93 -39.04
C ALA A 58 13.68 -18.06 -39.45
N THR A 59 13.94 -17.00 -38.70
CA THR A 59 15.25 -16.33 -38.76
C THR A 59 15.93 -16.49 -37.40
N SER A 60 17.12 -17.05 -37.53
CA SER A 60 18.14 -17.37 -36.54
C SER A 60 18.48 -16.21 -35.61
N GLY A 61 18.88 -16.60 -34.39
CA GLY A 61 19.21 -15.78 -33.26
C GLY A 61 20.09 -14.58 -33.47
N SER A 62 19.75 -13.53 -32.78
CA SER A 62 20.74 -12.61 -32.25
C SER A 62 20.51 -12.50 -30.76
N ALA A 63 21.55 -12.86 -30.01
CA ALA A 63 21.60 -12.69 -28.57
C ALA A 63 21.46 -11.21 -28.23
N VAL A 64 20.34 -10.84 -27.60
CA VAL A 64 20.21 -9.51 -27.01
C VAL A 64 20.97 -9.50 -25.68
N SER A 65 22.26 -9.27 -25.75
CA SER A 65 23.07 -8.81 -24.65
C SER A 65 22.99 -7.28 -24.62
N SER A 66 22.01 -6.73 -23.94
CA SER A 66 22.08 -5.35 -23.48
C SER A 66 21.44 -5.28 -22.11
N GLY A 67 22.27 -5.47 -21.09
CA GLY A 67 21.95 -5.03 -19.74
C GLY A 67 21.68 -3.52 -19.81
N SER A 68 20.40 -3.11 -19.77
CA SER A 68 20.08 -1.70 -19.73
C SER A 68 20.67 -1.11 -18.44
N ALA A 69 21.64 -0.20 -18.59
CA ALA A 69 22.35 0.43 -17.48
C ALA A 69 21.36 1.03 -16.46
N VAL A 70 21.67 0.88 -15.19
CA VAL A 70 20.87 1.47 -14.08
C VAL A 70 20.98 2.99 -14.19
N SER A 71 19.87 3.68 -14.44
CA SER A 71 19.85 5.15 -14.39
C SER A 71 20.14 5.58 -12.95
N SER A 72 21.06 6.55 -12.77
CA SER A 72 21.34 7.17 -11.45
C SER A 72 20.10 7.81 -10.81
N LYS A 73 19.06 8.09 -11.61
CA LYS A 73 17.78 8.67 -11.19
C LYS A 73 16.68 7.63 -10.91
N GLU A 74 16.93 6.33 -11.13
CA GLU A 74 15.94 5.28 -10.86
C GLU A 74 15.72 5.08 -9.36
N LEU A 75 14.48 5.17 -8.92
CA LEU A 75 14.13 4.82 -7.53
C LEU A 75 14.13 3.29 -7.39
N ARG A 76 14.93 2.79 -6.47
CA ARG A 76 14.97 1.39 -6.04
C ARG A 76 14.58 1.33 -4.57
N GLY A 77 13.28 1.18 -4.34
CA GLY A 77 12.68 1.25 -3.02
C GLY A 77 12.38 -0.10 -2.41
N VAL A 78 12.26 -0.10 -1.09
CA VAL A 78 11.76 -1.25 -0.33
C VAL A 78 10.86 -0.79 0.80
N TRP A 79 9.71 -1.48 0.98
CA TRP A 79 8.82 -1.23 2.12
C TRP A 79 9.34 -1.95 3.36
N VAL A 80 9.53 -1.18 4.45
CA VAL A 80 9.79 -1.69 5.80
C VAL A 80 8.47 -1.62 6.58
N SER A 81 7.71 -2.70 6.49
CA SER A 81 6.37 -2.80 7.07
C SER A 81 6.42 -3.06 8.57
N PHE A 82 5.38 -2.64 9.28
CA PHE A 82 5.16 -2.98 10.69
C PHE A 82 5.16 -4.49 10.96
N LEU A 83 4.88 -5.32 9.96
CA LEU A 83 4.97 -6.79 10.05
C LEU A 83 6.40 -7.27 10.35
N SER A 84 7.40 -6.41 10.13
CA SER A 84 8.79 -6.66 10.48
C SER A 84 9.18 -6.10 11.85
N TYR A 85 8.30 -5.33 12.51
CA TYR A 85 8.57 -4.73 13.82
C TYR A 85 8.16 -5.71 14.93
N SER A 86 8.84 -5.64 16.09
CA SER A 86 8.44 -6.39 17.28
C SER A 86 7.17 -5.77 17.90
N ASN A 87 6.17 -6.59 18.16
CA ASN A 87 4.98 -6.17 18.91
C ASN A 87 5.22 -6.11 20.43
N LYS A 88 6.37 -6.57 20.90
CA LYS A 88 6.83 -6.44 22.30
C LYS A 88 7.48 -5.07 22.56
N GLY A 89 7.62 -4.24 21.50
CA GLY A 89 8.30 -2.94 21.56
C GLY A 89 9.82 -3.06 21.56
N TYR A 90 10.47 -1.95 21.86
CA TYR A 90 11.91 -1.82 21.80
C TYR A 90 12.44 -0.91 22.92
N THR A 91 13.72 -1.10 23.30
CA THR A 91 14.54 -0.07 23.89
C THR A 91 15.19 0.78 22.78
N LYS A 92 15.68 1.99 23.08
CA LYS A 92 16.40 2.82 22.09
C LYS A 92 17.58 2.06 21.46
N LYS A 93 18.37 1.33 22.24
CA LYS A 93 19.51 0.53 21.77
C LYS A 93 19.06 -0.58 20.83
N SER A 94 18.05 -1.39 21.23
CA SER A 94 17.57 -2.52 20.42
C SER A 94 16.92 -2.05 19.11
N PHE A 95 16.16 -0.94 19.13
CA PHE A 95 15.57 -0.36 17.92
C PHE A 95 16.65 0.18 16.97
N THR A 96 17.63 0.89 17.51
CA THR A 96 18.75 1.42 16.71
C THR A 96 19.51 0.28 16.02
N ASN A 97 19.81 -0.80 16.75
CA ASN A 97 20.49 -1.97 16.20
C ASN A 97 19.65 -2.65 15.11
N TYR A 98 18.35 -2.83 15.37
CA TYR A 98 17.41 -3.41 14.40
C TYR A 98 17.37 -2.59 13.12
N ILE A 99 17.11 -1.28 13.20
CA ILE A 99 17.02 -0.40 12.02
C ILE A 99 18.35 -0.32 11.26
N THR A 100 19.47 -0.31 11.97
CA THR A 100 20.80 -0.36 11.35
C THR A 100 20.99 -1.63 10.52
N LYS A 101 20.60 -2.81 11.05
CA LYS A 101 20.63 -4.09 10.33
C LYS A 101 19.71 -4.06 9.11
N VAL A 102 18.48 -3.54 9.27
CA VAL A 102 17.50 -3.39 8.18
C VAL A 102 18.08 -2.57 7.03
N PHE A 103 18.61 -1.38 7.31
CA PHE A 103 19.07 -0.47 6.27
C PHE A 103 20.39 -0.91 5.64
N LYS A 104 21.31 -1.51 6.39
CA LYS A 104 22.51 -2.17 5.83
C LYS A 104 22.10 -3.27 4.82
N LYS A 105 21.11 -4.10 5.16
CA LYS A 105 20.60 -5.13 4.25
C LYS A 105 19.94 -4.53 3.01
N CYS A 106 19.14 -3.47 3.15
CA CYS A 106 18.58 -2.76 2.01
C CYS A 106 19.67 -2.22 1.08
N LYS A 107 20.64 -1.47 1.63
CA LYS A 107 21.76 -0.90 0.86
C LYS A 107 22.56 -1.97 0.13
N SER A 108 22.91 -3.07 0.81
CA SER A 108 23.70 -4.17 0.23
C SER A 108 22.97 -4.92 -0.89
N ASN A 109 21.65 -4.79 -0.99
CA ASN A 109 20.84 -5.33 -2.10
C ASN A 109 20.58 -4.32 -3.22
N GLY A 110 21.18 -3.12 -3.19
CA GLY A 110 21.09 -2.14 -4.26
C GLY A 110 19.91 -1.16 -4.14
N TYR A 111 19.18 -1.16 -3.02
CA TYR A 111 18.13 -0.17 -2.78
C TYR A 111 18.74 1.18 -2.41
N ASN A 112 18.06 2.26 -2.82
CA ASN A 112 18.44 3.64 -2.53
C ASN A 112 17.36 4.40 -1.74
N THR A 113 16.19 3.81 -1.53
CA THR A 113 15.05 4.41 -0.85
C THR A 113 14.37 3.40 0.06
N VAL A 114 14.01 3.81 1.27
CA VAL A 114 13.22 3.01 2.21
C VAL A 114 11.88 3.70 2.50
N PHE A 115 10.80 2.91 2.45
CA PHE A 115 9.45 3.34 2.83
C PHE A 115 9.17 2.75 4.20
N VAL A 116 9.32 3.54 5.27
CA VAL A 116 9.19 3.06 6.64
C VAL A 116 7.80 3.33 7.19
N HIS A 117 7.16 2.32 7.75
CA HIS A 117 5.85 2.47 8.37
C HIS A 117 5.97 3.37 9.61
N ALA A 118 5.51 4.61 9.48
CA ALA A 118 5.48 5.61 10.55
C ALA A 118 4.12 5.67 11.24
N ARG A 119 3.02 5.30 10.52
CA ARG A 119 1.66 5.22 11.05
C ARG A 119 0.90 4.10 10.37
N MET A 120 0.72 2.98 11.07
CA MET A 120 0.10 1.76 10.57
C MET A 120 -1.42 1.78 10.68
N PHE A 121 -1.88 2.35 11.80
CA PHE A 121 -3.27 2.49 12.18
C PHE A 121 -3.54 3.93 12.62
N SER A 122 -4.37 4.14 13.64
CA SER A 122 -4.54 5.43 14.28
C SER A 122 -3.49 5.66 15.39
N ASP A 123 -2.23 5.43 15.08
CA ASP A 123 -1.08 5.42 15.99
C ASP A 123 0.14 6.11 15.36
N ALA A 124 1.26 6.19 16.07
CA ALA A 124 2.49 6.80 15.55
C ALA A 124 3.76 6.13 16.09
N MET A 125 4.79 6.02 15.24
CA MET A 125 6.17 5.64 15.58
C MET A 125 7.03 6.88 15.89
N TYR A 126 6.41 7.96 16.37
CA TYR A 126 7.06 9.24 16.71
C TYR A 126 6.23 9.99 17.74
N PRO A 127 6.79 10.94 18.51
CA PRO A 127 6.02 11.79 19.41
C PRO A 127 5.06 12.67 18.61
N SER A 128 3.76 12.37 18.71
CA SER A 128 2.72 13.05 17.97
C SER A 128 1.72 13.74 18.89
N LYS A 129 1.31 14.97 18.52
CA LYS A 129 0.19 15.69 19.16
C LYS A 129 -1.18 15.15 18.75
N TYR A 130 -1.23 14.35 17.70
CA TYR A 130 -2.47 13.89 17.06
C TYR A 130 -2.74 12.40 17.21
N PHE A 131 -1.68 11.59 17.35
CA PHE A 131 -1.79 10.13 17.39
C PHE A 131 -1.06 9.56 18.60
N PRO A 132 -1.66 8.58 19.31
CA PRO A 132 -0.99 7.91 20.40
C PRO A 132 0.19 7.09 19.88
N TRP A 133 1.12 6.76 20.76
CA TRP A 133 2.21 5.86 20.46
C TRP A 133 1.74 4.50 19.96
N SER A 134 2.40 3.99 18.95
CA SER A 134 2.15 2.66 18.43
C SER A 134 2.58 1.57 19.41
N VAL A 135 1.85 0.45 19.45
CA VAL A 135 2.26 -0.76 20.16
C VAL A 135 3.64 -1.25 19.68
N TYR A 136 3.97 -1.04 18.43
CA TYR A 136 5.27 -1.43 17.85
C TYR A 136 6.44 -0.57 18.32
N ALA A 137 6.19 0.56 18.94
CA ALA A 137 7.24 1.38 19.54
C ALA A 137 7.62 0.89 20.95
N SER A 138 6.61 0.66 21.80
CA SER A 138 6.79 0.41 23.24
C SER A 138 6.31 -0.95 23.74
N GLY A 139 5.66 -1.76 22.90
CA GLY A 139 4.98 -2.98 23.30
C GLY A 139 3.57 -2.75 23.87
N THR A 140 3.18 -1.50 24.14
CA THR A 140 1.86 -1.14 24.67
C THR A 140 1.31 0.08 23.93
N ALA A 141 0.11 -0.03 23.36
CA ALA A 141 -0.53 1.06 22.64
C ALA A 141 -0.71 2.30 23.54
N GLY A 142 -0.26 3.45 23.08
CA GLY A 142 -0.33 4.73 23.79
C GLY A 142 0.81 4.99 24.79
N LYS A 143 1.66 4.01 25.10
CA LYS A 143 2.80 4.16 26.02
C LYS A 143 4.00 4.75 25.28
N ASN A 144 4.61 5.78 25.86
CA ASN A 144 5.85 6.38 25.34
C ASN A 144 7.02 5.38 25.47
N PRO A 145 7.76 5.08 24.38
CA PRO A 145 8.92 4.20 24.44
C PRO A 145 10.16 4.83 25.09
N GLY A 146 10.15 6.12 25.40
CA GLY A 146 11.30 6.87 25.93
C GLY A 146 12.33 7.30 24.88
N PHE A 147 12.01 7.14 23.59
CA PHE A 147 12.85 7.58 22.46
C PHE A 147 11.98 7.85 21.23
N ASP A 148 12.58 8.41 20.18
CA ASP A 148 11.88 8.72 18.92
C ASP A 148 12.29 7.73 17.81
N PRO A 149 11.46 6.71 17.52
CA PRO A 149 11.75 5.74 16.47
C PRO A 149 11.89 6.36 15.08
N LEU A 150 11.04 7.32 14.70
CA LEU A 150 11.09 7.92 13.36
C LEU A 150 12.36 8.74 13.17
N LYS A 151 12.81 9.47 14.20
CA LYS A 151 14.07 10.18 14.15
C LYS A 151 15.24 9.23 13.91
N ILE A 152 15.28 8.09 14.64
CA ILE A 152 16.31 7.05 14.44
C ILE A 152 16.26 6.51 13.01
N MET A 153 15.07 6.23 12.45
CA MET A 153 14.94 5.75 11.08
C MET A 153 15.49 6.78 10.07
N VAL A 154 15.12 8.06 10.20
CA VAL A 154 15.60 9.13 9.32
C VAL A 154 17.11 9.28 9.37
N ASP A 155 17.67 9.43 10.59
CA ASP A 155 19.10 9.62 10.78
C ASP A 155 19.92 8.44 10.25
N LYS A 156 19.49 7.20 10.53
CA LYS A 156 20.18 5.99 10.05
C LYS A 156 20.07 5.79 8.54
N ALA A 157 18.92 6.12 7.93
CA ALA A 157 18.76 6.05 6.48
C ALA A 157 19.71 7.04 5.79
N HIS A 158 19.68 8.31 6.18
CA HIS A 158 20.52 9.35 5.58
C HIS A 158 22.01 9.09 5.83
N GLY A 159 22.40 8.64 7.03
CA GLY A 159 23.78 8.25 7.31
C GLY A 159 24.30 7.08 6.47
N MET A 160 23.41 6.35 5.77
CA MET A 160 23.75 5.30 4.81
C MET A 160 23.53 5.72 3.35
N GLY A 161 23.15 6.99 3.08
CA GLY A 161 22.82 7.48 1.74
C GLY A 161 21.54 6.85 1.17
N LEU A 162 20.57 6.54 2.04
CA LEU A 162 19.23 6.09 1.64
C LEU A 162 18.24 7.23 1.82
N SER A 163 17.39 7.48 0.83
CA SER A 163 16.21 8.32 1.00
C SER A 163 15.18 7.62 1.86
N VAL A 164 14.41 8.37 2.65
CA VAL A 164 13.39 7.83 3.54
C VAL A 164 12.03 8.47 3.32
N HIS A 165 11.03 7.65 3.00
CA HIS A 165 9.65 8.06 2.91
C HIS A 165 8.88 7.55 4.14
N ALA A 166 8.20 8.44 4.86
CA ALA A 166 7.29 8.06 5.92
C ALA A 166 6.00 7.48 5.32
N TRP A 167 5.76 6.19 5.57
CA TRP A 167 4.58 5.48 5.09
C TRP A 167 3.47 5.54 6.13
N LEU A 168 2.29 5.99 5.71
CA LEU A 168 1.10 6.15 6.53
C LEU A 168 -0.10 5.46 5.88
N ASN A 169 -0.87 4.73 6.70
CA ASN A 169 -2.21 4.33 6.33
C ASN A 169 -3.20 5.46 6.70
N PRO A 170 -3.95 6.04 5.76
CA PRO A 170 -4.72 7.25 6.05
C PRO A 170 -5.94 7.02 6.93
N TYR A 171 -6.75 5.96 6.70
CA TYR A 171 -8.09 5.85 7.29
C TYR A 171 -8.31 4.67 8.22
N ARG A 172 -7.45 3.65 8.21
CA ARG A 172 -7.64 2.46 9.02
C ARG A 172 -7.28 2.72 10.49
N ILE A 173 -8.21 2.48 11.40
CA ILE A 173 -8.01 2.58 12.85
C ILE A 173 -7.66 1.21 13.43
N SER A 174 -8.39 0.17 13.02
CA SER A 174 -8.14 -1.23 13.37
C SER A 174 -8.65 -2.15 12.27
N SER A 175 -7.99 -3.28 12.05
CA SER A 175 -8.39 -4.32 11.07
C SER A 175 -8.95 -5.59 11.71
N SER A 176 -8.89 -5.71 13.04
CA SER A 176 -9.19 -6.95 13.75
C SER A 176 -10.17 -6.80 14.90
N THR A 177 -10.65 -5.58 15.17
CA THR A 177 -11.64 -5.34 16.23
C THR A 177 -12.48 -4.11 15.92
N THR A 178 -13.76 -4.18 16.33
CA THR A 178 -14.68 -3.05 16.37
C THR A 178 -14.89 -2.52 17.80
N ASN A 179 -14.15 -3.07 18.77
CA ASN A 179 -14.23 -2.64 20.17
C ASN A 179 -13.43 -1.36 20.39
N ILE A 180 -14.12 -0.25 20.58
CA ILE A 180 -13.52 1.06 20.82
C ILE A 180 -12.70 1.10 22.11
N ASN A 181 -13.05 0.27 23.12
CA ASN A 181 -12.36 0.28 24.41
C ASN A 181 -10.93 -0.29 24.34
N THR A 182 -10.55 -0.94 23.24
CA THR A 182 -9.17 -1.39 22.99
C THR A 182 -8.25 -0.26 22.51
N LEU A 183 -8.81 0.90 22.16
CA LEU A 183 -8.04 2.03 21.71
C LEU A 183 -7.52 2.86 22.88
N PRO A 184 -6.32 3.46 22.79
CA PRO A 184 -5.85 4.42 23.78
C PRO A 184 -6.85 5.56 23.98
N LYS A 185 -7.22 5.86 25.25
CA LYS A 185 -8.16 6.93 25.59
C LYS A 185 -7.73 8.32 25.09
N SER A 186 -6.42 8.54 24.91
CA SER A 186 -5.84 9.76 24.33
C SER A 186 -6.13 9.93 22.84
N SER A 187 -6.43 8.84 22.10
CA SER A 187 -6.63 8.88 20.64
C SER A 187 -7.88 9.66 20.25
N TYR A 188 -7.82 10.37 19.11
CA TYR A 188 -9.01 11.01 18.52
C TYR A 188 -10.07 9.97 18.14
N ALA A 189 -9.69 8.76 17.74
CA ALA A 189 -10.64 7.70 17.44
C ALA A 189 -11.49 7.34 18.65
N TYR A 190 -10.86 7.15 19.84
CA TYR A 190 -11.58 6.90 21.08
C TYR A 190 -12.45 8.09 21.48
N LYS A 191 -11.87 9.30 21.54
CA LYS A 191 -12.58 10.53 21.94
C LYS A 191 -13.79 10.79 21.07
N TRP A 192 -13.67 10.63 19.75
CA TRP A 192 -14.79 10.81 18.84
C TRP A 192 -15.85 9.73 19.00
N ALA A 193 -15.45 8.45 19.10
CA ALA A 193 -16.41 7.35 19.24
C ALA A 193 -17.21 7.42 20.56
N LYS A 194 -16.62 7.98 21.62
CA LYS A 194 -17.26 8.18 22.95
C LYS A 194 -17.90 9.56 23.15
N SER A 195 -17.86 10.42 22.14
CA SER A 195 -18.44 11.78 22.24
C SER A 195 -19.96 11.74 22.44
N SER A 196 -20.50 12.67 23.23
CA SER A 196 -21.95 12.94 23.33
C SER A 196 -22.54 13.39 21.99
N SER A 197 -21.78 14.11 21.17
CA SER A 197 -22.20 14.59 19.84
C SER A 197 -22.31 13.45 18.82
N LYS A 198 -23.51 13.22 18.30
CA LYS A 198 -23.78 12.26 17.20
C LYS A 198 -22.90 12.57 15.97
N ALA A 199 -22.71 13.86 15.65
CA ALA A 199 -21.89 14.28 14.53
C ALA A 199 -20.42 13.90 14.70
N LYS A 200 -19.84 14.02 15.91
CA LYS A 200 -18.47 13.61 16.23
C LYS A 200 -18.32 12.09 16.23
N ARG A 201 -19.31 11.34 16.77
CA ARG A 201 -19.26 9.87 16.71
C ARG A 201 -19.17 9.35 15.28
N ARG A 202 -19.77 10.03 14.29
CA ARG A 202 -19.71 9.67 12.88
C ARG A 202 -18.31 9.87 12.21
N ASN A 203 -17.32 10.40 12.93
CA ASN A 203 -15.92 10.41 12.46
C ASN A 203 -15.29 9.02 12.48
N VAL A 204 -15.86 8.07 13.26
CA VAL A 204 -15.40 6.70 13.39
C VAL A 204 -16.50 5.74 12.97
N LEU A 205 -16.21 4.85 12.03
CA LEU A 205 -17.15 3.88 11.48
C LEU A 205 -16.68 2.46 11.79
N LYS A 206 -17.63 1.60 12.16
CA LYS A 206 -17.43 0.15 12.27
C LYS A 206 -17.82 -0.49 10.95
N TYR A 207 -16.97 -1.34 10.41
CA TYR A 207 -17.27 -2.06 9.18
C TYR A 207 -16.44 -3.34 9.07
N ASN A 208 -17.08 -4.46 8.75
CA ASN A 208 -16.46 -5.76 8.47
C ASN A 208 -15.32 -6.12 9.45
N GLY A 209 -15.61 -6.14 10.74
CA GLY A 209 -14.66 -6.50 11.80
C GLY A 209 -13.62 -5.42 12.15
N GLY A 210 -13.61 -4.28 11.46
CA GLY A 210 -12.63 -3.20 11.66
C GLY A 210 -13.24 -1.85 12.02
N LEU A 211 -12.34 -0.94 12.38
CA LEU A 211 -12.64 0.48 12.65
C LEU A 211 -11.94 1.35 11.62
N TYR A 212 -12.67 2.35 11.13
CA TYR A 212 -12.20 3.25 10.09
C TYR A 212 -12.54 4.70 10.43
N TYR A 213 -11.66 5.61 10.09
CA TYR A 213 -12.01 7.02 9.98
C TYR A 213 -12.93 7.23 8.78
N ASN A 214 -13.96 8.08 8.95
CA ASN A 214 -14.94 8.38 7.91
C ASN A 214 -14.35 9.39 6.89
N PRO A 215 -14.07 9.00 5.64
CA PRO A 215 -13.45 9.89 4.65
C PRO A 215 -14.33 11.09 4.28
N ALA A 216 -15.63 11.00 4.48
CA ALA A 216 -16.57 12.09 4.22
C ALA A 216 -16.44 13.27 5.20
N LYS A 217 -15.81 13.05 6.38
CA LYS A 217 -15.75 14.05 7.46
C LYS A 217 -14.56 15.00 7.30
N PRO A 218 -14.78 16.31 7.28
CA PRO A 218 -13.70 17.31 7.27
C PRO A 218 -12.73 17.18 8.45
N ASP A 219 -13.24 16.91 9.66
CA ASP A 219 -12.43 16.72 10.87
C ASP A 219 -11.42 15.59 10.70
N VAL A 220 -11.84 14.48 10.08
CA VAL A 220 -10.97 13.34 9.76
C VAL A 220 -9.87 13.74 8.78
N ARG A 221 -10.23 14.42 7.69
CA ARG A 221 -9.23 14.90 6.72
C ARG A 221 -8.25 15.90 7.35
N ASN A 222 -8.72 16.73 8.28
CA ASN A 222 -7.89 17.66 9.04
C ASN A 222 -6.92 16.92 9.97
N LEU A 223 -7.41 15.93 10.73
CA LEU A 223 -6.58 15.10 11.61
C LEU A 223 -5.45 14.42 10.85
N ILE A 224 -5.77 13.75 9.73
CA ILE A 224 -4.78 13.07 8.88
C ILE A 224 -3.74 14.05 8.35
N ASN A 225 -4.20 15.20 7.82
CA ASN A 225 -3.35 16.23 7.25
C ASN A 225 -2.44 16.88 8.33
N ASN A 226 -2.94 17.10 9.53
CA ASN A 226 -2.15 17.65 10.63
C ASN A 226 -1.03 16.69 11.06
N GLY A 227 -1.30 15.38 11.10
CA GLY A 227 -0.26 14.37 11.33
C GLY A 227 0.78 14.33 10.23
N VAL A 228 0.40 14.51 8.95
CA VAL A 228 1.36 14.66 7.85
C VAL A 228 2.21 15.93 8.02
N LYS A 229 1.56 17.07 8.32
CA LYS A 229 2.26 18.34 8.57
C LYS A 229 3.28 18.22 9.69
N GLU A 230 2.91 17.53 10.78
CA GLU A 230 3.79 17.27 11.92
C GLU A 230 5.05 16.50 11.52
N ILE A 231 4.90 15.42 10.72
CA ILE A 231 6.04 14.66 10.22
C ILE A 231 6.95 15.53 9.35
N VAL A 232 6.39 16.19 8.34
CA VAL A 232 7.18 16.96 7.35
C VAL A 232 7.87 18.17 8.01
N LYS A 233 7.25 18.76 9.05
CA LYS A 233 7.84 19.87 9.80
C LYS A 233 9.00 19.42 10.68
N ASN A 234 8.83 18.30 11.40
CA ASN A 234 9.73 17.91 12.49
C ASN A 234 10.83 16.94 12.05
N TYR A 235 10.66 16.24 10.92
CA TYR A 235 11.60 15.24 10.44
C TYR A 235 12.07 15.56 9.02
N ASN A 236 13.33 15.30 8.75
CA ASN A 236 13.91 15.45 7.42
C ASN A 236 13.58 14.26 6.52
N VAL A 237 12.28 13.91 6.43
CA VAL A 237 11.84 12.86 5.49
C VAL A 237 11.91 13.37 4.05
N ASP A 238 12.31 12.50 3.12
CA ASP A 238 12.34 12.80 1.68
C ASP A 238 10.96 12.75 1.05
N GLY A 239 10.04 11.99 1.69
CA GLY A 239 8.66 11.90 1.20
C GLY A 239 7.65 11.40 2.22
N ILE A 240 6.39 11.62 1.86
CA ILE A 240 5.21 11.02 2.48
C ILE A 240 4.63 10.01 1.50
N HIS A 241 4.26 8.85 2.00
CA HIS A 241 3.71 7.75 1.22
C HIS A 241 2.40 7.25 1.83
N PHE A 242 1.33 7.22 1.02
CA PHE A 242 0.09 6.53 1.38
C PHE A 242 0.00 5.20 0.64
N ASP A 243 -0.56 4.18 1.30
CA ASP A 243 -0.90 2.90 0.69
C ASP A 243 -2.28 2.90 0.02
N ASP A 244 -2.90 1.74 -0.17
CA ASP A 244 -4.19 1.55 -0.83
C ASP A 244 -5.41 1.54 0.12
N TYR A 245 -5.20 1.72 1.42
CA TYR A 245 -6.27 1.65 2.42
C TYR A 245 -7.06 2.96 2.55
N PHE A 246 -7.84 3.31 1.52
CA PHE A 246 -8.77 4.44 1.56
C PHE A 246 -10.14 4.01 2.09
N TYR A 247 -11.05 3.58 1.24
CA TYR A 247 -12.29 2.95 1.66
C TYR A 247 -12.12 1.44 1.74
N PRO A 248 -12.77 0.77 2.73
CA PRO A 248 -12.88 -0.69 2.68
C PRO A 248 -13.75 -1.14 1.50
N ASN A 249 -13.68 -2.43 1.15
CA ASN A 249 -14.64 -2.99 0.21
C ASN A 249 -16.03 -3.01 0.86
N LEU A 250 -16.97 -2.25 0.31
CA LEU A 250 -18.33 -2.07 0.85
C LEU A 250 -19.33 -3.11 0.33
N GLY A 251 -18.89 -4.09 -0.47
CA GLY A 251 -19.72 -5.15 -1.02
C GLY A 251 -20.87 -4.64 -1.92
N THR A 252 -21.83 -5.49 -2.19
CA THR A 252 -23.01 -5.18 -3.01
C THR A 252 -23.91 -4.12 -2.38
N ALA A 253 -23.94 -4.04 -1.05
CA ALA A 253 -24.70 -3.05 -0.30
C ALA A 253 -24.05 -1.65 -0.24
N TYR A 254 -23.02 -1.36 -1.05
CA TYR A 254 -22.28 -0.10 -1.02
C TYR A 254 -23.14 1.17 -1.07
N LYS A 255 -24.30 1.12 -1.73
CA LYS A 255 -25.23 2.26 -1.78
C LYS A 255 -25.92 2.56 -0.45
N LYS A 256 -26.01 1.59 0.48
CA LYS A 256 -26.82 1.68 1.70
C LYS A 256 -26.00 1.75 2.99
N ASN A 257 -24.70 1.46 2.95
CA ASN A 257 -23.86 1.29 4.15
C ASN A 257 -22.79 2.39 4.33
N PHE A 258 -22.00 2.25 5.40
CA PHE A 258 -20.81 3.01 5.76
C PHE A 258 -21.12 4.50 6.00
N ASP A 259 -20.87 5.36 5.02
CA ASP A 259 -21.04 6.82 5.08
C ASP A 259 -22.35 7.31 4.40
N ARG A 260 -23.34 6.42 4.22
CA ARG A 260 -24.62 6.77 3.61
C ARG A 260 -25.35 7.94 4.29
N PRO A 261 -25.36 8.07 5.63
CA PRO A 261 -25.95 9.23 6.28
C PRO A 261 -25.31 10.56 5.85
N GLU A 262 -24.00 10.61 5.71
CA GLU A 262 -23.26 11.80 5.24
C GLU A 262 -23.59 12.12 3.79
N TYR A 263 -23.73 11.10 2.95
CA TYR A 263 -24.16 11.29 1.56
C TYR A 263 -25.58 11.84 1.48
N ASN A 264 -26.52 11.33 2.28
CA ASN A 264 -27.89 11.86 2.31
C ASN A 264 -27.93 13.33 2.74
N TYR A 265 -27.12 13.68 3.76
CA TYR A 265 -26.97 15.09 4.17
C TYR A 265 -26.41 15.97 3.04
N TYR A 266 -25.38 15.49 2.35
CA TYR A 266 -24.80 16.17 1.19
C TYR A 266 -25.83 16.41 0.10
N VAL A 267 -26.61 15.39 -0.29
CA VAL A 267 -27.65 15.52 -1.32
C VAL A 267 -28.72 16.53 -0.91
N LYS A 268 -29.22 16.45 0.35
CA LYS A 268 -30.22 17.38 0.88
C LYS A 268 -29.71 18.84 0.83
N ALA A 269 -28.48 19.06 1.28
CA ALA A 269 -27.87 20.40 1.26
C ALA A 269 -27.71 20.96 -0.17
N ARG A 270 -27.31 20.11 -1.13
CA ARG A 270 -27.17 20.52 -2.54
C ARG A 270 -28.51 20.85 -3.16
N LYS A 271 -29.53 20.01 -2.93
CA LYS A 271 -30.91 20.25 -3.39
C LYS A 271 -31.47 21.58 -2.84
N LYS A 272 -31.30 21.80 -1.52
CA LYS A 272 -31.77 23.06 -0.89
C LYS A 272 -31.15 24.32 -1.50
N SER A 273 -29.89 24.21 -1.99
CA SER A 273 -29.18 25.33 -2.64
C SER A 273 -29.31 25.36 -4.16
N GLY A 274 -30.20 24.59 -4.76
CA GLY A 274 -30.38 24.51 -6.22
C GLY A 274 -29.18 23.96 -7.01
N LYS A 275 -28.20 23.32 -6.33
CA LYS A 275 -26.94 22.88 -6.93
C LYS A 275 -26.98 21.41 -7.32
N LYS A 276 -26.40 21.04 -8.46
CA LYS A 276 -26.22 19.65 -8.88
C LYS A 276 -25.41 18.87 -7.85
N TYR A 277 -25.66 17.58 -7.67
CA TYR A 277 -24.93 16.69 -6.77
C TYR A 277 -24.39 15.46 -7.49
N TYR A 278 -23.29 14.92 -6.97
CA TYR A 278 -22.71 13.70 -7.47
C TYR A 278 -23.47 12.47 -6.98
N GLY A 279 -23.54 11.40 -7.78
CA GLY A 279 -23.91 10.08 -7.29
C GLY A 279 -22.90 9.60 -6.23
N ILE A 280 -23.31 8.67 -5.37
CA ILE A 280 -22.56 8.25 -4.17
C ILE A 280 -21.11 7.80 -4.49
N VAL A 281 -20.90 7.12 -5.62
CA VAL A 281 -19.57 6.65 -6.04
C VAL A 281 -18.62 7.83 -6.31
N ASN A 282 -19.06 8.80 -7.11
CA ASN A 282 -18.27 9.97 -7.43
C ASN A 282 -18.10 10.90 -6.23
N TRP A 283 -19.10 10.97 -5.35
CA TRP A 283 -18.99 11.72 -4.10
C TRP A 283 -17.93 11.10 -3.15
N ARG A 284 -17.84 9.76 -3.04
CA ARG A 284 -16.78 9.09 -2.29
C ARG A 284 -15.40 9.34 -2.90
N ARG A 285 -15.27 9.25 -4.24
CA ARG A 285 -14.02 9.63 -4.94
C ARG A 285 -13.61 11.06 -4.61
N GLN A 286 -14.56 12.00 -4.68
CA GLN A 286 -14.30 13.39 -4.30
C GLN A 286 -13.80 13.54 -2.86
N ASN A 287 -14.33 12.79 -1.90
CA ASN A 287 -13.85 12.84 -0.51
C ASN A 287 -12.40 12.37 -0.37
N VAL A 288 -11.99 11.34 -1.12
CA VAL A 288 -10.58 10.91 -1.19
C VAL A 288 -9.73 11.96 -1.88
N ASP A 289 -10.17 12.48 -3.02
CA ASP A 289 -9.47 13.56 -3.75
C ASP A 289 -9.17 14.78 -2.88
N LEU A 290 -10.14 15.18 -2.04
CA LEU A 290 -9.99 16.30 -1.11
C LEU A 290 -8.86 16.05 -0.09
N LEU A 291 -8.72 14.81 0.41
CA LEU A 291 -7.59 14.47 1.28
C LEU A 291 -6.28 14.53 0.52
N ILE A 292 -6.18 13.85 -0.63
CA ILE A 292 -4.96 13.78 -1.44
C ILE A 292 -4.47 15.18 -1.79
N LYS A 293 -5.36 16.04 -2.31
CA LYS A 293 -5.04 17.43 -2.66
C LYS A 293 -4.58 18.25 -1.45
N LYS A 294 -5.24 18.06 -0.29
CA LYS A 294 -4.90 18.76 0.95
C LYS A 294 -3.52 18.34 1.45
N VAL A 295 -3.22 17.05 1.47
CA VAL A 295 -1.92 16.51 1.90
C VAL A 295 -0.81 16.98 0.95
N TYR A 296 -1.01 16.90 -0.37
CA TYR A 296 -0.05 17.41 -1.34
C TYR A 296 0.31 18.88 -1.06
N LYS A 297 -0.72 19.75 -0.95
CA LYS A 297 -0.51 21.17 -0.63
C LYS A 297 0.29 21.32 0.67
N THR A 298 -0.08 20.60 1.73
CA THR A 298 0.61 20.67 3.02
C THR A 298 2.07 20.24 2.93
N VAL A 299 2.37 19.13 2.23
CA VAL A 299 3.75 18.68 2.03
C VAL A 299 4.56 19.76 1.31
N LYS A 300 4.06 20.28 0.19
CA LYS A 300 4.77 21.28 -0.64
C LYS A 300 4.97 22.62 0.05
N THR A 301 4.00 23.07 0.85
CA THR A 301 4.12 24.33 1.59
C THR A 301 4.97 24.22 2.84
N THR A 302 5.07 23.02 3.46
CA THR A 302 5.88 22.80 4.66
C THR A 302 7.34 22.49 4.31
N ARG A 303 7.59 21.66 3.29
CA ARG A 303 8.93 21.27 2.80
C ARG A 303 8.88 21.06 1.28
N LYS A 304 9.24 22.06 0.52
CA LYS A 304 9.15 22.06 -0.97
C LYS A 304 9.86 20.86 -1.62
N LYS A 305 10.99 20.41 -1.06
CA LYS A 305 11.78 19.26 -1.58
C LYS A 305 11.14 17.90 -1.28
N ALA A 306 10.32 17.78 -0.22
CA ALA A 306 9.66 16.52 0.09
C ALA A 306 8.61 16.16 -0.97
N VAL A 307 8.53 14.86 -1.29
CA VAL A 307 7.56 14.35 -2.27
C VAL A 307 6.37 13.68 -1.59
N PHE A 308 5.22 13.69 -2.24
CA PHE A 308 4.04 12.95 -1.79
C PHE A 308 3.60 11.97 -2.87
N GLY A 309 3.42 10.71 -2.49
CA GLY A 309 2.95 9.67 -3.41
C GLY A 309 2.01 8.68 -2.78
N VAL A 310 1.36 7.90 -3.64
CA VAL A 310 0.35 6.91 -3.29
C VAL A 310 0.68 5.58 -3.95
N SER A 311 0.49 4.48 -3.21
CA SER A 311 0.62 3.11 -3.71
C SER A 311 -0.75 2.43 -3.76
N PRO A 312 -1.54 2.62 -4.84
CA PRO A 312 -2.85 2.00 -4.98
C PRO A 312 -2.73 0.53 -5.40
N ALA A 313 -3.85 -0.20 -5.33
CA ALA A 313 -3.96 -1.54 -5.90
C ALA A 313 -3.56 -1.56 -7.38
N GLY A 314 -2.88 -2.63 -7.82
CA GLY A 314 -2.29 -2.72 -9.16
C GLY A 314 -3.31 -2.90 -10.29
N ASN A 315 -4.46 -3.54 -10.02
CA ASN A 315 -5.53 -3.68 -11.01
C ASN A 315 -6.31 -2.37 -11.15
N LEU A 316 -6.16 -1.70 -12.29
CA LEU A 316 -6.84 -0.43 -12.59
C LEU A 316 -8.36 -0.55 -12.54
N ASP A 317 -8.93 -1.66 -12.98
CA ASP A 317 -10.38 -1.82 -13.04
C ASP A 317 -10.96 -1.88 -11.63
N ASN A 318 -10.27 -2.55 -10.69
CA ASN A 318 -10.69 -2.60 -9.29
C ASN A 318 -10.74 -1.21 -8.63
N LEU A 319 -9.88 -0.27 -9.01
CA LEU A 319 -9.88 1.10 -8.48
C LEU A 319 -11.13 1.89 -8.89
N TYR A 320 -11.78 1.48 -9.97
CA TYR A 320 -12.99 2.11 -10.51
C TYR A 320 -14.28 1.32 -10.24
N LEU A 321 -14.22 0.21 -9.48
CA LEU A 321 -15.39 -0.47 -8.98
C LEU A 321 -16.26 0.48 -8.12
N ASN A 322 -17.56 0.20 -8.09
CA ASN A 322 -18.52 1.04 -7.37
C ASN A 322 -18.50 0.85 -5.85
N ASN A 323 -17.84 -0.19 -5.36
CA ASN A 323 -17.92 -0.66 -3.98
C ASN A 323 -16.59 -0.65 -3.19
N SER A 324 -15.47 -0.25 -3.81
CA SER A 324 -14.16 -0.29 -3.14
C SER A 324 -13.22 0.82 -3.59
N TYR A 325 -12.18 1.08 -2.80
CA TYR A 325 -11.07 2.01 -3.01
C TYR A 325 -11.47 3.47 -3.23
N TYR A 326 -12.31 3.77 -4.24
CA TYR A 326 -12.71 5.12 -4.66
C TYR A 326 -11.53 6.05 -4.96
N CYS A 327 -10.47 5.50 -5.58
CA CYS A 327 -9.25 6.20 -5.95
C CYS A 327 -9.37 6.75 -7.39
N ASP A 328 -9.32 8.06 -7.58
CA ASP A 328 -9.32 8.67 -8.92
C ASP A 328 -7.88 8.86 -9.44
N VAL A 329 -7.18 7.72 -9.63
CA VAL A 329 -5.77 7.72 -10.03
C VAL A 329 -5.52 8.41 -11.38
N LYS A 330 -6.47 8.33 -12.32
CA LYS A 330 -6.36 9.02 -13.61
C LYS A 330 -6.28 10.53 -13.42
N LYS A 331 -7.13 11.07 -12.56
CA LYS A 331 -7.13 12.49 -12.19
C LYS A 331 -5.85 12.88 -11.45
N TRP A 332 -5.45 12.09 -10.45
CA TRP A 332 -4.24 12.38 -9.66
C TRP A 332 -2.99 12.39 -10.52
N MET A 333 -2.89 11.47 -11.49
CA MET A 333 -1.75 11.39 -12.39
C MET A 333 -1.72 12.50 -13.44
N SER A 334 -2.88 12.90 -13.98
CA SER A 334 -2.95 13.87 -15.09
C SER A 334 -2.98 15.33 -14.64
N SER A 335 -3.43 15.60 -13.41
CA SER A 335 -3.62 16.96 -12.90
C SER A 335 -2.51 17.36 -11.94
N THR A 336 -2.22 18.66 -11.85
CA THR A 336 -1.32 19.23 -10.84
C THR A 336 -1.97 19.27 -9.46
N GLY A 337 -1.16 19.26 -8.39
CA GLY A 337 -1.63 19.49 -7.04
C GLY A 337 -2.19 18.27 -6.32
N TYR A 338 -1.92 17.04 -6.79
CA TYR A 338 -2.36 15.81 -6.14
C TYR A 338 -1.20 14.94 -5.63
N ILE A 339 -0.27 14.58 -6.49
CA ILE A 339 0.83 13.65 -6.16
C ILE A 339 2.10 14.02 -6.93
N ASP A 340 3.26 13.63 -6.41
CA ASP A 340 4.54 13.68 -7.12
C ASP A 340 4.87 12.33 -7.77
N TYR A 341 4.34 11.22 -7.23
CA TYR A 341 4.50 9.89 -7.82
C TYR A 341 3.32 8.98 -7.48
N ILE A 342 3.15 7.94 -8.30
CA ILE A 342 2.25 6.84 -8.07
C ILE A 342 3.02 5.53 -8.16
N CYS A 343 2.69 4.56 -7.29
CA CYS A 343 3.37 3.27 -7.18
C CYS A 343 2.35 2.12 -7.12
N PRO A 344 1.66 1.77 -8.24
CA PRO A 344 0.72 0.66 -8.23
C PRO A 344 1.36 -0.66 -7.83
N GLN A 345 0.65 -1.43 -7.00
CA GLN A 345 1.07 -2.72 -6.48
C GLN A 345 0.79 -3.82 -7.51
N ILE A 346 1.69 -3.99 -8.50
CA ILE A 346 1.54 -4.97 -9.58
C ILE A 346 2.16 -6.30 -9.11
N TYR A 347 1.39 -7.09 -8.39
CA TYR A 347 1.85 -8.28 -7.66
C TYR A 347 1.55 -9.59 -8.38
N TRP A 348 1.55 -9.61 -9.72
CA TRP A 348 1.25 -10.77 -10.56
C TRP A 348 2.38 -11.08 -11.53
N THR A 349 2.51 -12.37 -11.86
CA THR A 349 3.49 -12.80 -12.86
C THR A 349 3.08 -12.45 -14.28
N PHE A 350 3.95 -12.69 -15.24
CA PHE A 350 3.67 -12.51 -16.68
C PHE A 350 2.56 -13.43 -17.20
N THR A 351 2.29 -14.53 -16.51
CA THR A 351 1.33 -15.58 -16.92
C THR A 351 0.05 -15.57 -16.10
N HIS A 352 -0.15 -14.59 -15.24
CA HIS A 352 -1.40 -14.46 -14.48
C HIS A 352 -2.58 -14.20 -15.43
N THR A 353 -3.70 -14.92 -15.27
CA THR A 353 -4.83 -14.92 -16.21
C THR A 353 -5.56 -13.58 -16.31
N VAL A 354 -5.80 -12.92 -15.18
CA VAL A 354 -6.58 -11.67 -15.12
C VAL A 354 -5.70 -10.42 -15.24
N CYS A 355 -4.55 -10.42 -14.58
CA CYS A 355 -3.65 -9.25 -14.48
C CYS A 355 -2.21 -9.63 -14.84
N PRO A 356 -1.92 -10.12 -16.07
CA PRO A 356 -0.55 -10.44 -16.45
C PRO A 356 0.32 -9.19 -16.34
N TYR A 357 1.52 -9.34 -15.74
CA TYR A 357 2.40 -8.22 -15.41
C TYR A 357 2.63 -7.28 -16.60
N LYS A 358 2.96 -7.83 -17.76
CA LYS A 358 3.25 -7.06 -19.00
C LYS A 358 2.09 -6.14 -19.38
N ALA A 359 0.87 -6.70 -19.46
CA ALA A 359 -0.33 -5.94 -19.83
C ALA A 359 -0.68 -4.89 -18.76
N THR A 360 -0.62 -5.27 -17.47
CA THR A 360 -0.93 -4.38 -16.35
C THR A 360 0.06 -3.21 -16.28
N CYS A 361 1.36 -3.47 -16.38
CA CYS A 361 2.40 -2.43 -16.42
C CYS A 361 2.22 -1.49 -17.61
N LYS A 362 1.94 -2.01 -18.82
CA LYS A 362 1.66 -1.22 -20.04
C LYS A 362 0.44 -0.32 -19.84
N ARG A 363 -0.65 -0.82 -19.23
CA ARG A 363 -1.85 -0.01 -18.93
C ARG A 363 -1.50 1.19 -18.04
N TRP A 364 -0.77 0.97 -16.94
CA TRP A 364 -0.32 2.06 -16.05
C TRP A 364 0.63 3.04 -16.75
N ALA A 365 1.57 2.54 -17.54
CA ALA A 365 2.53 3.36 -18.28
C ALA A 365 1.87 4.26 -19.33
N ASN A 366 0.73 3.84 -19.88
CA ASN A 366 0.00 4.57 -20.93
C ASN A 366 -1.08 5.52 -20.38
N LEU A 367 -1.32 5.57 -19.08
CA LEU A 367 -2.22 6.58 -18.53
C LEU A 367 -1.67 7.99 -18.80
N LYS A 368 -2.58 8.92 -19.13
CA LYS A 368 -2.25 10.35 -19.24
C LYS A 368 -1.62 10.80 -17.92
N ARG A 369 -0.43 11.39 -18.00
CA ARG A 369 0.36 11.74 -16.84
C ARG A 369 0.98 13.13 -17.00
N ASN A 370 0.89 13.93 -15.93
CA ASN A 370 1.64 15.18 -15.83
C ASN A 370 3.15 14.86 -15.83
N LYS A 371 3.95 15.68 -16.54
CA LYS A 371 5.40 15.48 -16.67
C LYS A 371 6.16 15.38 -15.34
N ASN A 372 5.63 15.99 -14.29
CA ASN A 372 6.25 15.99 -12.96
C ASN A 372 5.88 14.78 -12.11
N VAL A 373 4.87 13.98 -12.49
CA VAL A 373 4.44 12.79 -11.76
C VAL A 373 5.26 11.58 -12.21
N LYS A 374 5.95 10.91 -11.28
CA LYS A 374 6.71 9.70 -11.57
C LYS A 374 5.85 8.44 -11.42
N LEU A 375 6.09 7.45 -12.27
CA LEU A 375 5.50 6.12 -12.14
C LEU A 375 6.56 5.16 -11.56
N TYR A 376 6.28 4.63 -10.39
CA TYR A 376 7.02 3.50 -9.81
C TYR A 376 6.15 2.25 -9.87
N ILE A 377 6.75 1.07 -9.79
CA ILE A 377 6.03 -0.20 -9.78
C ILE A 377 6.33 -0.94 -8.48
N GLY A 378 5.27 -1.34 -7.78
CA GLY A 378 5.36 -2.22 -6.61
C GLY A 378 5.58 -3.67 -7.04
N LEU A 379 6.60 -4.32 -6.46
CA LEU A 379 7.01 -5.70 -6.74
C LEU A 379 6.66 -6.61 -5.56
N ALA A 380 6.20 -7.85 -5.85
CA ALA A 380 5.74 -8.80 -4.84
C ALA A 380 6.87 -9.70 -4.30
N GLY A 381 7.76 -9.18 -3.47
CA GLY A 381 8.80 -9.99 -2.82
C GLY A 381 8.25 -11.16 -2.01
N TYR A 382 7.10 -10.98 -1.36
CA TYR A 382 6.45 -12.02 -0.55
C TYR A 382 5.96 -13.23 -1.35
N ARG A 383 5.82 -13.12 -2.66
CA ARG A 383 5.45 -14.22 -3.56
C ARG A 383 6.66 -14.95 -4.15
N ALA A 384 7.86 -14.39 -4.00
CA ALA A 384 9.10 -15.03 -4.48
C ALA A 384 9.35 -16.36 -3.77
N GLY A 385 9.67 -17.42 -4.51
CA GLY A 385 9.97 -18.74 -3.97
C GLY A 385 8.75 -19.47 -3.38
N LEU A 386 7.54 -19.18 -3.83
CA LEU A 386 6.36 -19.98 -3.51
C LEU A 386 6.47 -21.38 -4.11
N SER A 387 6.09 -22.41 -3.34
CA SER A 387 5.92 -23.78 -3.87
C SER A 387 4.79 -23.83 -4.90
N LYS A 388 4.70 -24.90 -5.69
CA LYS A 388 3.61 -25.11 -6.66
C LYS A 388 2.23 -25.04 -5.99
N ALA A 389 2.05 -25.65 -4.81
CA ALA A 389 0.80 -25.61 -4.06
C ALA A 389 0.45 -24.20 -3.59
N GLN A 390 1.43 -23.46 -3.03
CA GLN A 390 1.22 -22.08 -2.59
C GLN A 390 0.91 -21.14 -3.77
N ALA A 391 1.60 -21.28 -4.89
CA ALA A 391 1.36 -20.49 -6.10
C ALA A 391 -0.04 -20.77 -6.70
N LYS A 392 -0.51 -22.03 -6.66
CA LYS A 392 -1.88 -22.39 -7.04
C LYS A 392 -2.90 -21.75 -6.09
N ALA A 393 -2.64 -21.76 -4.78
CA ALA A 393 -3.53 -21.17 -3.76
C ALA A 393 -3.70 -19.64 -3.91
N VAL A 394 -2.73 -18.95 -4.50
CA VAL A 394 -2.82 -17.51 -4.82
C VAL A 394 -3.19 -17.23 -6.28
N TYR A 395 -3.68 -18.25 -6.99
CA TYR A 395 -4.14 -18.18 -8.39
C TYR A 395 -3.09 -17.63 -9.37
N ASP A 396 -1.80 -17.83 -9.08
CA ASP A 396 -0.70 -17.37 -9.92
C ASP A 396 0.47 -18.35 -9.92
N ILE A 397 0.27 -19.47 -10.66
CA ILE A 397 1.23 -20.58 -10.76
C ILE A 397 2.61 -20.14 -11.28
N GLY A 398 2.68 -19.01 -11.96
CA GLY A 398 3.92 -18.45 -12.49
C GLY A 398 5.00 -18.28 -11.43
N TRP A 399 4.63 -17.95 -10.17
CA TRP A 399 5.56 -17.78 -9.06
C TRP A 399 6.37 -19.03 -8.69
N SER A 400 5.88 -20.23 -9.02
CA SER A 400 6.62 -21.49 -8.80
C SER A 400 7.45 -21.95 -9.98
N LYS A 401 7.36 -21.28 -11.15
CA LYS A 401 8.01 -21.72 -12.39
C LYS A 401 9.39 -21.10 -12.63
N SER A 402 9.76 -20.04 -11.91
CA SER A 402 11.00 -19.30 -12.17
C SER A 402 11.49 -18.57 -10.91
N ASN A 403 12.80 -18.35 -10.84
CA ASN A 403 13.44 -17.51 -9.82
C ASN A 403 13.94 -16.16 -10.42
N THR A 404 13.42 -15.75 -11.59
CA THR A 404 13.84 -14.52 -12.29
C THR A 404 12.66 -13.59 -12.58
N ILE A 405 11.51 -13.79 -11.93
CA ILE A 405 10.29 -13.07 -12.19
C ILE A 405 10.47 -11.57 -11.88
N LEU A 406 10.89 -11.23 -10.66
CA LEU A 406 11.13 -9.84 -10.25
C LEU A 406 12.20 -9.15 -11.12
N LYS A 407 13.29 -9.87 -11.48
CA LYS A 407 14.30 -9.38 -12.44
C LYS A 407 13.65 -9.03 -13.78
N ARG A 408 12.86 -9.93 -14.34
CA ARG A 408 12.18 -9.74 -15.64
C ARG A 408 11.16 -8.60 -15.58
N GLU A 409 10.45 -8.45 -14.46
CA GLU A 409 9.51 -7.35 -14.21
C GLU A 409 10.21 -5.99 -14.27
N VAL A 410 11.37 -5.86 -13.62
CA VAL A 410 12.20 -4.65 -13.69
C VAL A 410 12.68 -4.38 -15.12
N LEU A 411 13.23 -5.38 -15.80
CA LEU A 411 13.72 -5.22 -17.17
C LEU A 411 12.60 -4.81 -18.13
N TYR A 412 11.43 -5.43 -18.02
CA TYR A 412 10.26 -5.01 -18.82
C TYR A 412 9.82 -3.59 -18.50
N GLY A 413 9.73 -3.21 -17.22
CA GLY A 413 9.36 -1.84 -16.84
C GLY A 413 10.32 -0.80 -17.40
N ARG A 414 11.65 -1.07 -17.39
CA ARG A 414 12.68 -0.21 -18.01
C ARG A 414 12.49 -0.09 -19.52
N SER A 415 12.17 -1.20 -20.21
CA SER A 415 11.95 -1.18 -21.67
C SER A 415 10.78 -0.26 -22.09
N THR A 416 9.82 0.01 -21.20
CA THR A 416 8.72 0.95 -21.48
C THR A 416 9.18 2.42 -21.56
N LYS A 417 10.36 2.77 -21.02
CA LYS A 417 10.90 4.15 -20.89
C LYS A 417 9.98 5.09 -20.09
N LYS A 418 8.91 4.56 -19.48
CA LYS A 418 7.89 5.34 -18.76
C LYS A 418 7.87 5.07 -17.24
N VAL A 419 8.51 3.98 -16.79
CA VAL A 419 8.67 3.61 -15.39
C VAL A 419 9.96 4.24 -14.86
N SER A 420 9.86 4.91 -13.70
CA SER A 420 10.96 5.67 -13.09
C SER A 420 11.53 4.97 -11.85
N GLY A 421 11.05 3.79 -11.49
CA GLY A 421 11.57 3.03 -10.35
C GLY A 421 10.65 1.90 -9.90
N TYR A 422 11.13 1.17 -8.90
CA TYR A 422 10.51 -0.04 -8.38
C TYR A 422 10.57 -0.05 -6.87
N VAL A 423 9.55 -0.61 -6.22
CA VAL A 423 9.50 -0.73 -4.76
C VAL A 423 9.12 -2.17 -4.38
N LEU A 424 9.98 -2.86 -3.63
CA LEU A 424 9.76 -4.25 -3.21
C LEU A 424 8.91 -4.31 -1.94
N PHE A 425 7.84 -5.06 -1.97
CA PHE A 425 7.10 -5.47 -0.79
C PHE A 425 7.49 -6.91 -0.41
N SER A 426 8.37 -7.12 0.60
CA SER A 426 8.88 -6.15 1.55
C SER A 426 10.31 -6.50 2.00
N TYR A 427 10.85 -5.73 2.95
CA TYR A 427 12.13 -6.01 3.59
C TYR A 427 12.22 -7.43 4.18
N ALA A 428 11.13 -7.94 4.77
CA ALA A 428 11.09 -9.28 5.35
C ALA A 428 11.56 -10.36 4.36
N ASP A 429 11.26 -10.17 3.07
CA ASP A 429 11.56 -11.13 2.00
C ASP A 429 13.02 -11.13 1.59
N LEU A 430 13.78 -10.08 1.92
CA LEU A 430 15.25 -10.05 1.72
C LEU A 430 16.00 -11.07 2.58
N ASN A 431 15.33 -11.58 3.63
CA ASN A 431 15.92 -12.55 4.56
C ASN A 431 15.25 -13.94 4.47
N ARG A 432 14.20 -14.08 3.65
CA ARG A 432 13.44 -15.33 3.52
C ARG A 432 14.20 -16.33 2.65
N LYS A 433 14.55 -17.50 3.22
CA LYS A 433 15.32 -18.56 2.53
C LYS A 433 14.70 -18.96 1.19
N ALA A 434 13.37 -19.12 1.14
CA ALA A 434 12.67 -19.49 -0.09
C ALA A 434 12.76 -18.41 -1.20
N ALA A 435 12.89 -17.12 -0.85
CA ALA A 435 13.03 -16.03 -1.81
C ALA A 435 14.49 -15.78 -2.26
N ALA A 436 15.47 -16.42 -1.65
CA ALA A 436 16.89 -16.07 -1.79
C ALA A 436 17.38 -16.03 -3.25
N LYS A 437 17.01 -17.02 -4.08
CA LYS A 437 17.40 -17.08 -5.50
C LYS A 437 16.78 -15.91 -6.30
N GLU A 438 15.49 -15.61 -6.07
CA GLU A 438 14.79 -14.50 -6.73
C GLU A 438 15.39 -13.15 -6.35
N ILE A 439 15.65 -12.92 -5.05
CA ILE A 439 16.27 -11.69 -4.54
C ILE A 439 17.70 -11.53 -5.06
N ALA A 440 18.48 -12.62 -5.16
CA ALA A 440 19.82 -12.57 -5.76
C ALA A 440 19.77 -12.15 -7.25
N ASN A 441 18.80 -12.66 -8.01
CA ASN A 441 18.59 -12.27 -9.40
C ASN A 441 18.10 -10.82 -9.55
N LEU A 442 17.21 -10.35 -8.66
CA LEU A 442 16.78 -8.94 -8.62
C LEU A 442 17.96 -8.01 -8.32
N LYS A 443 18.82 -8.39 -7.36
CA LYS A 443 20.01 -7.62 -6.99
C LYS A 443 20.96 -7.38 -8.17
N LYS A 444 21.10 -8.35 -9.10
CA LYS A 444 21.95 -8.21 -10.30
C LYS A 444 21.51 -7.06 -11.22
N VAL A 445 20.23 -6.66 -11.18
CA VAL A 445 19.72 -5.55 -12.00
C VAL A 445 19.57 -4.24 -11.20
N PHE A 446 19.77 -4.28 -9.88
CA PHE A 446 19.77 -3.09 -9.02
C PHE A 446 21.20 -2.59 -8.70
N LYS A 447 22.20 -3.36 -8.94
CA LYS A 447 23.61 -3.00 -8.92
C LYS A 447 24.08 -2.67 -10.32
#